data_28ee894e19dcdec3eef2d131b4d3a15a
#
_entry.id   28ee894e19dcdec3eef2d131b4d3a15a
#
_cell.length_a   1.000
_cell.length_b   1.000
_cell.length_c   1.000
_cell.angle_alpha   90.00
_cell.angle_beta   90.00
_cell.angle_gamma   90.00
#
_symmetry.space_group_name_H-M   'P 1'
#
loop_
_entity.id
_entity.type
_entity.pdbx_description
1 polymer ?
#
loop_
_entity_poly.entity_id
_entity_poly.type
_entity_poly.pdbx_seq_one_letter_code
_entity_poly.pdbx_strand_id
1 'polypeptide(L)'
;MGNQKAIPVTMMACVLHGKEDVRLERIPVPDLQPGDILVRVEAALTCGTDLKVFLRGYHERMIQPPSVFGHEFAGEVVASDNGQFSAGTRIVAANSAPCWDCYFCELNKPNLCNDLLFANGAYAEYVRVPARIVEENCLTIPADLPAAKAALVEPLACAVKGVEDVAIQEGEKVLVIGAGPLGLMLARLSVLAGAEVTTVDDQPDRLAVAAELGVTNTVAERLSAELLERLRDEYTPHKLGFDCVIEAVGKAETWNQAVELVRPGGRVNLFGGCPRGTELRVDTTRLHYDEISIYASFHHTPETVRKALEFIATSQVPAFTLVREGRSLQDLPEVLQEMRAGKAPPKTAILPKLPAGACLSAEELEAFVG
;
A
#
# COMPACT_ATOMS: atom_id res chain seq x y z
N MET A 1 23.72 -26.48 14.07
CA MET A 1 24.32 -25.74 12.94
C MET A 1 23.44 -26.03 11.74
N GLY A 2 22.48 -25.19 11.46
CA GLY A 2 21.57 -25.34 10.32
C GLY A 2 22.35 -25.19 9.03
N ASN A 3 22.06 -26.05 8.06
CA ASN A 3 22.63 -26.04 6.72
C ASN A 3 22.27 -24.74 6.02
N GLN A 4 23.05 -23.66 6.20
CA GLN A 4 22.86 -22.43 5.42
C GLN A 4 23.08 -22.82 3.94
N LYS A 5 22.00 -22.82 3.17
CA LYS A 5 22.08 -23.00 1.72
C LYS A 5 22.96 -21.89 1.17
N ALA A 6 24.00 -22.26 0.40
CA ALA A 6 24.84 -21.27 -0.27
C ALA A 6 23.99 -20.33 -1.13
N ILE A 7 24.25 -19.03 -1.04
CA ILE A 7 23.59 -18.01 -1.88
C ILE A 7 24.01 -18.27 -3.33
N PRO A 8 23.07 -18.39 -4.27
CA PRO A 8 23.40 -18.62 -5.68
C PRO A 8 24.05 -17.37 -6.29
N VAL A 9 24.82 -17.55 -7.36
CA VAL A 9 25.43 -16.43 -8.11
C VAL A 9 24.38 -15.64 -8.90
N THR A 10 23.31 -16.32 -9.34
CA THR A 10 22.23 -15.73 -10.14
C THR A 10 20.88 -16.09 -9.55
N MET A 11 19.89 -15.26 -9.82
CA MET A 11 18.51 -15.42 -9.36
C MET A 11 17.52 -15.19 -10.50
N MET A 12 16.27 -15.63 -10.32
CA MET A 12 15.17 -15.25 -11.19
C MET A 12 14.55 -13.94 -10.69
N ALA A 13 14.24 -13.04 -11.62
CA ALA A 13 13.61 -11.76 -11.33
C ALA A 13 12.74 -11.29 -12.49
N CYS A 14 11.67 -10.57 -12.18
CA CYS A 14 10.87 -9.86 -13.17
C CYS A 14 11.48 -8.47 -13.42
N VAL A 15 12.02 -8.28 -14.62
CA VAL A 15 12.70 -7.06 -15.03
C VAL A 15 11.78 -6.24 -15.93
N LEU A 16 11.54 -4.98 -15.55
CA LEU A 16 10.84 -4.01 -16.36
C LEU A 16 11.84 -3.41 -17.38
N HIS A 17 11.59 -3.58 -18.67
CA HIS A 17 12.40 -3.01 -19.77
C HIS A 17 11.81 -1.72 -20.33
N GLY A 18 10.53 -1.48 -20.10
CA GLY A 18 9.83 -0.30 -20.62
C GLY A 18 8.32 -0.44 -20.47
N LYS A 19 7.60 0.35 -21.23
CA LYS A 19 6.14 0.35 -21.21
C LYS A 19 5.57 -1.01 -21.59
N GLU A 20 4.83 -1.61 -20.69
CA GLU A 20 4.17 -2.92 -20.84
C GLU A 20 5.13 -4.08 -21.16
N ASP A 21 6.42 -3.92 -20.85
CA ASP A 21 7.46 -4.89 -21.12
C ASP A 21 8.13 -5.35 -19.82
N VAL A 22 7.57 -6.40 -19.21
CA VAL A 22 8.11 -7.09 -18.03
C VAL A 22 8.50 -8.50 -18.44
N ARG A 23 9.74 -8.88 -18.13
CA ARG A 23 10.31 -10.18 -18.51
C ARG A 23 10.85 -10.89 -17.30
N LEU A 24 10.60 -12.20 -17.21
CA LEU A 24 11.26 -13.05 -16.24
C LEU A 24 12.66 -13.41 -16.76
N GLU A 25 13.68 -12.98 -16.03
CA GLU A 25 15.09 -13.14 -16.43
C GLU A 25 15.93 -13.74 -15.31
N ARG A 26 17.03 -14.38 -15.71
CA ARG A 26 18.08 -14.81 -14.80
C ARG A 26 19.14 -13.71 -14.73
N ILE A 27 19.27 -13.09 -13.56
CA ILE A 27 20.19 -11.98 -13.32
C ILE A 27 21.15 -12.30 -12.15
N PRO A 28 22.26 -11.59 -11.99
CA PRO A 28 23.10 -11.71 -10.81
C PRO A 28 22.33 -11.40 -9.52
N VAL A 29 22.62 -12.15 -8.44
CA VAL A 29 22.18 -11.76 -7.09
C VAL A 29 22.93 -10.47 -6.72
N PRO A 30 22.26 -9.46 -6.15
CA PRO A 30 22.91 -8.19 -5.80
C PRO A 30 24.02 -8.35 -4.77
N ASP A 31 25.15 -7.69 -5.00
CA ASP A 31 26.21 -7.56 -4.01
C ASP A 31 25.80 -6.62 -2.86
N LEU A 32 26.20 -6.98 -1.63
CA LEU A 32 26.00 -6.14 -0.46
C LEU A 32 26.99 -4.96 -0.44
N GLN A 33 26.50 -3.83 0.01
CA GLN A 33 27.33 -2.70 0.43
C GLN A 33 27.39 -2.67 1.98
N PRO A 34 28.29 -1.91 2.58
CA PRO A 34 28.39 -1.79 4.04
C PRO A 34 27.05 -1.41 4.67
N GLY A 35 26.61 -2.20 5.65
CA GLY A 35 25.35 -2.02 6.36
C GLY A 35 24.11 -2.58 5.68
N ASP A 36 24.21 -3.11 4.45
CA ASP A 36 23.09 -3.72 3.73
C ASP A 36 22.75 -5.11 4.26
N ILE A 37 21.57 -5.59 3.94
CA ILE A 37 21.17 -6.98 4.07
C ILE A 37 20.67 -7.53 2.73
N LEU A 38 20.86 -8.84 2.51
CA LEU A 38 20.26 -9.59 1.42
C LEU A 38 19.13 -10.45 1.98
N VAL A 39 17.96 -10.26 1.41
CA VAL A 39 16.73 -10.95 1.82
C VAL A 39 16.32 -11.93 0.72
N ARG A 40 16.10 -13.19 1.08
CA ARG A 40 15.37 -14.14 0.24
C ARG A 40 13.89 -13.80 0.36
N VAL A 41 13.28 -13.38 -0.74
CA VAL A 41 11.86 -13.01 -0.75
C VAL A 41 11.00 -14.26 -0.55
N GLU A 42 10.16 -14.25 0.47
CA GLU A 42 9.15 -15.29 0.69
C GLU A 42 7.83 -14.90 0.04
N ALA A 43 7.44 -13.63 0.12
CA ALA A 43 6.29 -13.07 -0.57
C ALA A 43 6.52 -11.60 -0.91
N ALA A 44 6.06 -11.19 -2.09
CA ALA A 44 5.89 -9.79 -2.48
C ALA A 44 4.42 -9.55 -2.84
N LEU A 45 3.91 -8.32 -2.67
CA LEU A 45 2.52 -8.00 -3.01
C LEU A 45 2.44 -7.09 -4.22
N THR A 46 1.34 -7.23 -4.97
CA THR A 46 1.02 -6.32 -6.07
C THR A 46 0.49 -4.99 -5.56
N CYS A 47 0.87 -3.90 -6.23
CA CYS A 47 0.45 -2.54 -5.91
C CYS A 47 -0.11 -1.81 -7.13
N GLY A 48 -1.05 -0.89 -6.92
CA GLY A 48 -1.52 0.00 -7.99
C GLY A 48 -0.41 0.87 -8.57
N THR A 49 0.66 1.14 -7.81
CA THR A 49 1.87 1.81 -8.30
C THR A 49 2.61 0.95 -9.32
N ASP A 50 2.71 -0.36 -9.09
CA ASP A 50 3.36 -1.29 -10.04
C ASP A 50 2.61 -1.32 -11.37
N LEU A 51 1.26 -1.33 -11.33
CA LEU A 51 0.45 -1.22 -12.54
C LEU A 51 0.70 0.12 -13.26
N LYS A 52 0.75 1.24 -12.52
CA LYS A 52 1.05 2.55 -13.12
C LYS A 52 2.44 2.57 -13.77
N VAL A 53 3.42 1.96 -13.13
CA VAL A 53 4.81 1.81 -13.64
C VAL A 53 4.83 0.93 -14.87
N PHE A 54 4.17 -0.21 -14.86
CA PHE A 54 4.02 -1.10 -16.00
C PHE A 54 3.44 -0.38 -17.23
N LEU A 55 2.33 0.36 -17.02
CA LEU A 55 1.65 1.08 -18.11
C LEU A 55 2.44 2.30 -18.64
N ARG A 56 3.31 2.92 -17.83
CA ARG A 56 4.13 4.08 -18.20
C ARG A 56 5.51 3.68 -18.72
N GLY A 57 6.05 2.58 -18.20
CA GLY A 57 7.40 2.10 -18.46
C GLY A 57 8.47 2.63 -17.51
N TYR A 58 8.13 3.49 -16.55
CA TYR A 58 9.08 4.06 -15.57
C TYR A 58 8.35 4.68 -14.36
N HIS A 59 9.12 5.00 -13.32
CA HIS A 59 8.71 5.87 -12.22
C HIS A 59 9.78 6.97 -12.00
N GLU A 60 9.36 8.23 -11.92
CA GLU A 60 10.28 9.38 -11.91
C GLU A 60 11.36 9.30 -10.82
N ARG A 61 11.04 8.77 -9.63
CA ARG A 61 11.96 8.70 -8.48
C ARG A 61 12.45 7.30 -8.14
N MET A 62 11.69 6.25 -8.52
CA MET A 62 11.89 4.92 -7.96
C MET A 62 12.44 3.91 -8.98
N ILE A 63 12.06 4.00 -10.25
CA ILE A 63 12.31 2.94 -11.23
C ILE A 63 12.71 3.53 -12.58
N GLN A 64 13.92 3.19 -13.01
CA GLN A 64 14.45 3.49 -14.35
C GLN A 64 14.77 2.16 -15.04
N PRO A 65 14.13 1.82 -16.17
CA PRO A 65 14.41 0.60 -16.90
C PRO A 65 15.83 0.56 -17.50
N PRO A 66 16.45 -0.65 -17.62
CA PRO A 66 15.95 -1.92 -17.13
C PRO A 66 16.12 -2.03 -15.59
N SER A 67 15.09 -2.49 -14.89
CA SER A 67 15.12 -2.60 -13.43
C SER A 67 14.18 -3.69 -12.92
N VAL A 68 14.59 -4.40 -11.89
CA VAL A 68 13.67 -5.22 -11.10
C VAL A 68 12.76 -4.29 -10.30
N PHE A 69 11.47 -4.54 -10.30
CA PHE A 69 10.51 -3.67 -9.62
C PHE A 69 9.71 -4.44 -8.53
N GLY A 70 8.67 -3.82 -7.97
CA GLY A 70 8.01 -4.30 -6.76
C GLY A 70 8.66 -3.74 -5.50
N HIS A 71 7.84 -3.42 -4.49
CA HIS A 71 8.29 -2.67 -3.32
C HIS A 71 7.62 -3.07 -2.01
N GLU A 72 6.68 -4.00 -2.04
CA GLU A 72 6.00 -4.56 -0.88
C GLU A 72 6.46 -6.00 -0.70
N PHE A 73 7.24 -6.33 0.34
CA PHE A 73 7.78 -7.69 0.50
C PHE A 73 8.10 -8.04 1.95
N ALA A 74 8.15 -9.34 2.21
CA ALA A 74 8.71 -9.93 3.42
C ALA A 74 9.52 -11.20 3.06
N GLY A 75 10.46 -11.57 3.91
CA GLY A 75 11.29 -12.71 3.68
C GLY A 75 12.34 -12.95 4.76
N GLU A 76 13.31 -13.80 4.46
CA GLU A 76 14.39 -14.21 5.37
C GLU A 76 15.72 -13.57 4.96
N VAL A 77 16.40 -12.96 5.92
CA VAL A 77 17.78 -12.50 5.74
C VAL A 77 18.69 -13.67 5.49
N VAL A 78 19.41 -13.68 4.37
CA VAL A 78 20.36 -14.74 3.99
C VAL A 78 21.80 -14.30 4.08
N ALA A 79 22.06 -12.99 3.97
CA ALA A 79 23.36 -12.38 4.25
C ALA A 79 23.16 -10.99 4.84
N SER A 80 24.09 -10.58 5.68
CA SER A 80 24.03 -9.28 6.37
C SER A 80 25.42 -8.74 6.58
N ASP A 81 25.61 -7.47 6.25
CA ASP A 81 26.74 -6.66 6.68
C ASP A 81 26.30 -5.66 7.76
N ASN A 82 25.16 -5.93 8.38
CA ASN A 82 24.52 -5.10 9.42
C ASN A 82 24.49 -5.88 10.75
N GLY A 83 24.89 -5.23 11.85
CA GLY A 83 24.89 -5.88 13.17
C GLY A 83 23.51 -6.10 13.79
N GLN A 84 22.43 -5.55 13.21
CA GLN A 84 21.09 -5.62 13.74
C GLN A 84 20.35 -6.90 13.32
N PHE A 85 20.56 -7.38 12.09
CA PHE A 85 19.91 -8.57 11.56
C PHE A 85 20.93 -9.64 11.18
N SER A 86 20.72 -10.86 11.65
CA SER A 86 21.52 -12.04 11.30
C SER A 86 20.80 -12.89 10.25
N ALA A 87 21.56 -13.71 9.52
CA ALA A 87 21.00 -14.71 8.62
C ALA A 87 20.04 -15.64 9.38
N GLY A 88 18.89 -15.94 8.76
CA GLY A 88 17.78 -16.68 9.34
C GLY A 88 16.72 -15.79 10.01
N THR A 89 16.98 -14.49 10.20
CA THR A 89 15.96 -13.55 10.72
C THR A 89 14.90 -13.30 9.65
N ARG A 90 13.62 -13.47 9.99
CA ARG A 90 12.51 -13.11 9.10
C ARG A 90 12.14 -11.66 9.31
N ILE A 91 12.01 -10.93 8.21
CA ILE A 91 11.77 -9.48 8.22
C ILE A 91 10.71 -9.05 7.22
N VAL A 92 10.18 -7.86 7.47
CA VAL A 92 9.52 -7.01 6.48
C VAL A 92 10.29 -5.69 6.40
N ALA A 93 10.39 -5.11 5.22
CA ALA A 93 10.98 -3.79 5.04
C ALA A 93 10.04 -2.91 4.20
N ALA A 94 9.84 -1.66 4.65
CA ALA A 94 9.23 -0.67 3.79
C ALA A 94 10.25 -0.15 2.78
N ASN A 95 9.76 0.37 1.67
CA ASN A 95 10.56 0.65 0.48
C ASN A 95 11.33 1.96 0.50
N SER A 96 11.34 2.70 1.60
CA SER A 96 12.05 3.98 1.67
C SER A 96 12.56 4.30 3.07
N ALA A 97 13.54 5.21 3.15
CA ALA A 97 14.03 5.77 4.41
C ALA A 97 14.43 7.24 4.26
N PRO A 98 14.13 8.11 5.26
CA PRO A 98 14.55 9.50 5.30
C PRO A 98 16.06 9.62 5.61
N CYS A 99 16.64 10.80 5.34
CA CYS A 99 18.03 11.07 5.67
C CYS A 99 18.26 11.57 7.12
N TRP A 100 17.23 12.04 7.79
CA TRP A 100 17.24 12.67 9.12
C TRP A 100 18.12 13.92 9.26
N ASP A 101 18.63 14.47 8.15
CA ASP A 101 19.57 15.61 8.11
C ASP A 101 19.09 16.76 7.20
N CYS A 102 17.84 16.75 6.76
CA CYS A 102 17.30 17.81 5.92
C CYS A 102 16.18 18.59 6.63
N TYR A 103 15.89 19.78 6.12
CA TYR A 103 14.85 20.66 6.66
C TYR A 103 13.52 19.97 6.96
N PHE A 104 13.05 19.09 6.08
CA PHE A 104 11.77 18.39 6.32
C PHE A 104 11.88 17.35 7.44
N CYS A 105 13.02 16.70 7.58
CA CYS A 105 13.28 15.80 8.70
C CYS A 105 13.31 16.55 10.03
N GLU A 106 13.94 17.72 10.09
CA GLU A 106 13.95 18.60 11.26
C GLU A 106 12.53 19.05 11.66
N LEU A 107 11.64 19.26 10.68
CA LEU A 107 10.21 19.56 10.90
C LEU A 107 9.35 18.35 11.26
N ASN A 108 9.96 17.18 11.52
CA ASN A 108 9.24 15.92 11.73
C ASN A 108 8.31 15.54 10.56
N LYS A 109 8.76 15.80 9.32
CA LYS A 109 8.09 15.41 8.07
C LYS A 109 8.98 14.47 7.24
N PRO A 110 9.38 13.30 7.77
CA PRO A 110 10.35 12.40 7.13
C PRO A 110 9.84 11.87 5.78
N ASN A 111 8.54 11.78 5.57
CA ASN A 111 7.92 11.44 4.28
C ASN A 111 8.16 12.47 3.17
N LEU A 112 8.50 13.70 3.52
CA LEU A 112 8.84 14.80 2.59
C LEU A 112 10.35 15.02 2.47
N CYS A 113 11.16 14.11 2.99
CA CYS A 113 12.63 14.19 2.97
C CYS A 113 13.16 14.53 1.57
N ASN A 114 14.09 15.50 1.49
CA ASN A 114 14.72 15.90 0.22
C ASN A 114 15.54 14.78 -0.41
N ASP A 115 16.14 13.93 0.43
CA ASP A 115 16.93 12.76 0.05
C ASP A 115 16.22 11.47 0.54
N LEU A 116 14.93 11.34 0.20
CA LEU A 116 14.18 10.12 0.50
C LEU A 116 14.72 8.97 -0.36
N LEU A 117 15.43 8.04 0.30
CA LEU A 117 15.97 6.86 -0.36
C LEU A 117 14.84 5.89 -0.67
N PHE A 118 14.75 5.41 -1.91
CA PHE A 118 13.83 4.35 -2.30
C PHE A 118 14.57 3.06 -2.66
N ALA A 119 13.97 1.92 -2.33
CA ALA A 119 14.40 0.60 -2.77
C ALA A 119 13.24 -0.11 -3.50
N ASN A 120 13.63 -0.89 -4.50
CA ASN A 120 12.74 -1.75 -5.30
C ASN A 120 13.43 -3.08 -5.55
N GLY A 121 12.70 -4.02 -6.14
CA GLY A 121 13.27 -5.32 -6.51
C GLY A 121 12.58 -6.49 -5.82
N ALA A 122 11.39 -6.28 -5.27
CA ALA A 122 10.64 -7.31 -4.56
C ALA A 122 10.18 -8.48 -5.47
N TYR A 123 10.02 -8.25 -6.78
CA TYR A 123 9.65 -9.31 -7.71
C TYR A 123 10.88 -10.08 -8.20
N ALA A 124 11.58 -10.67 -7.25
CA ALA A 124 12.77 -11.50 -7.46
C ALA A 124 12.91 -12.55 -6.34
N GLU A 125 13.80 -13.53 -6.53
CA GLU A 125 14.11 -14.50 -5.48
C GLU A 125 14.87 -13.87 -4.30
N TYR A 126 15.67 -12.82 -4.58
CA TYR A 126 16.43 -12.09 -3.56
C TYR A 126 16.33 -10.58 -3.81
N VAL A 127 16.32 -9.81 -2.72
CA VAL A 127 16.35 -8.36 -2.75
C VAL A 127 17.40 -7.82 -1.78
N ARG A 128 18.18 -6.85 -2.23
CA ARG A 128 19.08 -6.08 -1.36
C ARG A 128 18.30 -4.96 -0.69
N VAL A 129 18.39 -4.87 0.63
CA VAL A 129 17.84 -3.77 1.41
C VAL A 129 18.99 -2.87 1.83
N PRO A 130 19.01 -1.60 1.37
CA PRO A 130 20.07 -0.64 1.70
C PRO A 130 20.13 -0.31 3.19
N ALA A 131 21.34 -0.03 3.70
CA ALA A 131 21.65 0.24 5.11
C ALA A 131 20.65 1.19 5.77
N ARG A 132 20.35 2.34 5.15
CA ARG A 132 19.41 3.32 5.70
C ARG A 132 18.00 2.75 5.88
N ILE A 133 17.53 1.91 4.96
CA ILE A 133 16.23 1.25 5.11
C ILE A 133 16.30 0.17 6.19
N VAL A 134 17.43 -0.54 6.29
CA VAL A 134 17.66 -1.52 7.35
C VAL A 134 17.53 -0.87 8.73
N GLU A 135 18.14 0.28 8.92
CA GLU A 135 18.14 1.02 10.18
C GLU A 135 16.74 1.57 10.54
N GLU A 136 16.01 2.09 9.55
CA GLU A 136 14.80 2.89 9.80
C GLU A 136 13.50 2.10 9.67
N ASN A 137 13.39 1.27 8.63
CA ASN A 137 12.14 0.70 8.17
C ASN A 137 12.19 -0.80 7.89
N CYS A 138 13.17 -1.51 8.46
CA CYS A 138 13.24 -2.97 8.45
C CYS A 138 12.87 -3.48 9.85
N LEU A 139 11.88 -4.37 9.92
CA LEU A 139 11.34 -4.89 11.17
C LEU A 139 11.37 -6.42 11.18
N THR A 140 11.76 -7.02 12.31
CA THR A 140 11.59 -8.45 12.53
C THR A 140 10.10 -8.78 12.60
N ILE A 141 9.68 -9.82 11.90
CA ILE A 141 8.30 -10.31 11.97
C ILE A 141 8.18 -11.51 12.92
N PRO A 142 7.02 -11.69 13.61
CA PRO A 142 6.75 -12.90 14.40
C PRO A 142 6.99 -14.18 13.59
N ALA A 143 7.49 -15.23 14.23
CA ALA A 143 7.85 -16.47 13.56
C ALA A 143 6.65 -17.16 12.90
N ASP A 144 5.47 -16.99 13.47
CA ASP A 144 4.19 -17.55 13.02
C ASP A 144 3.44 -16.62 12.04
N LEU A 145 3.95 -15.40 11.79
CA LEU A 145 3.32 -14.48 10.85
C LEU A 145 3.70 -14.87 9.41
N PRO A 146 2.74 -15.25 8.52
CA PRO A 146 3.02 -15.53 7.12
C PRO A 146 3.62 -14.31 6.41
N ALA A 147 4.60 -14.55 5.53
CA ALA A 147 5.26 -13.48 4.77
C ALA A 147 4.27 -12.68 3.91
N ALA A 148 3.27 -13.34 3.32
CA ALA A 148 2.23 -12.68 2.54
C ALA A 148 1.37 -11.70 3.38
N LYS A 149 1.18 -11.98 4.69
CA LYS A 149 0.56 -11.02 5.62
C LYS A 149 1.52 -9.86 5.93
N ALA A 150 2.76 -10.19 6.27
CA ALA A 150 3.76 -9.20 6.66
C ALA A 150 4.08 -8.21 5.52
N ALA A 151 4.10 -8.67 4.27
CA ALA A 151 4.35 -7.80 3.12
C ALA A 151 3.31 -6.67 2.95
N LEU A 152 2.15 -6.76 3.62
CA LEU A 152 1.15 -5.70 3.65
C LEU A 152 1.56 -4.48 4.51
N VAL A 153 2.64 -4.55 5.26
CA VAL A 153 3.10 -3.49 6.18
C VAL A 153 3.35 -2.17 5.44
N GLU A 154 4.01 -2.22 4.27
CA GLU A 154 4.34 -1.00 3.53
C GLU A 154 3.07 -0.22 3.11
N PRO A 155 2.12 -0.79 2.35
CA PRO A 155 0.93 -0.05 1.95
C PRO A 155 0.01 0.29 3.12
N LEU A 156 -0.06 -0.56 4.15
CA LEU A 156 -0.82 -0.26 5.36
C LEU A 156 -0.24 0.93 6.11
N ALA A 157 1.09 1.08 6.16
CA ALA A 157 1.74 2.24 6.77
C ALA A 157 1.36 3.56 6.09
N CYS A 158 1.18 3.56 4.77
CA CYS A 158 0.64 4.70 4.05
C CYS A 158 -0.81 5.01 4.46
N ALA A 159 -1.65 3.97 4.60
CA ALA A 159 -3.03 4.14 5.04
C ALA A 159 -3.13 4.61 6.50
N VAL A 160 -2.28 4.09 7.41
CA VAL A 160 -2.17 4.56 8.81
C VAL A 160 -1.90 6.07 8.83
N LYS A 161 -0.90 6.52 8.06
CA LYS A 161 -0.63 7.95 7.95
C LYS A 161 -1.84 8.74 7.44
N GLY A 162 -2.55 8.22 6.44
CA GLY A 162 -3.73 8.87 5.87
C GLY A 162 -4.85 9.09 6.87
N VAL A 163 -5.07 8.13 7.78
CA VAL A 163 -6.08 8.24 8.84
C VAL A 163 -5.62 9.15 9.97
N GLU A 164 -4.34 9.07 10.37
CA GLU A 164 -3.76 9.94 11.41
C GLU A 164 -3.74 11.42 11.00
N ASP A 165 -3.45 11.72 9.73
CA ASP A 165 -3.40 13.11 9.23
C ASP A 165 -4.75 13.84 9.39
N VAL A 166 -5.86 13.13 9.37
CA VAL A 166 -7.21 13.70 9.54
C VAL A 166 -7.79 13.46 10.92
N ALA A 167 -7.08 12.76 11.80
CA ALA A 167 -7.43 12.57 13.21
C ALA A 167 -8.91 12.16 13.44
N ILE A 168 -9.31 11.04 12.81
CA ILE A 168 -10.68 10.50 12.93
C ILE A 168 -11.02 10.24 14.40
N GLN A 169 -12.25 10.62 14.81
CA GLN A 169 -12.77 10.45 16.15
C GLN A 169 -13.83 9.35 16.20
N GLU A 170 -14.02 8.76 17.38
CA GLU A 170 -15.10 7.80 17.64
C GLU A 170 -16.47 8.42 17.35
N GLY A 171 -17.32 7.68 16.66
CA GLY A 171 -18.70 8.10 16.30
C GLY A 171 -18.80 9.02 15.09
N GLU A 172 -17.69 9.47 14.50
CA GLU A 172 -17.75 10.28 13.26
C GLU A 172 -18.29 9.49 12.08
N LYS A 173 -19.02 10.18 11.20
CA LYS A 173 -19.47 9.69 9.90
C LYS A 173 -18.34 9.90 8.89
N VAL A 174 -17.72 8.82 8.46
CA VAL A 174 -16.60 8.86 7.52
C VAL A 174 -17.00 8.27 6.18
N LEU A 175 -16.75 9.01 5.11
CA LEU A 175 -16.89 8.49 3.75
C LEU A 175 -15.53 8.15 3.16
N VAL A 176 -15.39 6.94 2.62
CA VAL A 176 -14.24 6.54 1.80
C VAL A 176 -14.69 6.37 0.35
N ILE A 177 -14.12 7.19 -0.54
CA ILE A 177 -14.37 7.13 -1.97
C ILE A 177 -13.31 6.25 -2.63
N GLY A 178 -13.74 5.09 -3.13
CA GLY A 178 -12.91 4.06 -3.74
C GLY A 178 -12.59 2.91 -2.79
N ALA A 179 -12.93 1.69 -3.20
CA ALA A 179 -12.66 0.42 -2.52
C ALA A 179 -11.48 -0.35 -3.17
N GLY A 180 -10.50 0.37 -3.71
CA GLY A 180 -9.21 -0.22 -4.07
C GLY A 180 -8.43 -0.64 -2.83
N PRO A 181 -7.27 -1.31 -2.96
CA PRO A 181 -6.51 -1.83 -1.81
C PRO A 181 -6.26 -0.78 -0.70
N LEU A 182 -5.83 0.43 -1.08
CA LEU A 182 -5.61 1.51 -0.11
C LEU A 182 -6.92 2.04 0.49
N GLY A 183 -7.98 2.19 -0.32
CA GLY A 183 -9.29 2.60 0.19
C GLY A 183 -9.85 1.62 1.21
N LEU A 184 -9.70 0.30 0.96
CA LEU A 184 -10.10 -0.75 1.90
C LEU A 184 -9.31 -0.68 3.22
N MET A 185 -7.99 -0.42 3.17
CA MET A 185 -7.17 -0.24 4.37
C MET A 185 -7.56 1.02 5.13
N LEU A 186 -7.78 2.15 4.44
CA LEU A 186 -8.25 3.41 5.02
C LEU A 186 -9.62 3.23 5.69
N ALA A 187 -10.55 2.53 5.02
CA ALA A 187 -11.85 2.21 5.58
C ALA A 187 -11.74 1.36 6.85
N ARG A 188 -10.92 0.28 6.82
CA ARG A 188 -10.69 -0.56 8.00
C ARG A 188 -10.10 0.21 9.16
N LEU A 189 -9.09 1.04 8.92
CA LEU A 189 -8.46 1.86 9.96
C LEU A 189 -9.43 2.90 10.53
N SER A 190 -10.32 3.46 9.71
CA SER A 190 -11.39 4.36 10.16
C SER A 190 -12.40 3.62 11.06
N VAL A 191 -12.75 2.36 10.72
CA VAL A 191 -13.57 1.51 11.60
C VAL A 191 -12.86 1.24 12.93
N LEU A 192 -11.56 0.96 12.91
CA LEU A 192 -10.76 0.76 14.14
C LEU A 192 -10.67 2.02 15.00
N ALA A 193 -10.74 3.20 14.38
CA ALA A 193 -10.84 4.48 15.11
C ALA A 193 -12.23 4.74 15.71
N GLY A 194 -13.20 3.83 15.53
CA GLY A 194 -14.55 3.93 16.07
C GLY A 194 -15.53 4.72 15.21
N ALA A 195 -15.18 5.04 13.95
CA ALA A 195 -16.06 5.75 13.04
C ALA A 195 -17.15 4.85 12.45
N GLU A 196 -18.28 5.46 12.09
CA GLU A 196 -19.27 4.85 11.21
C GLU A 196 -18.89 5.13 9.76
N VAL A 197 -18.43 4.08 9.07
CA VAL A 197 -17.81 4.20 7.75
C VAL A 197 -18.80 3.85 6.66
N THR A 198 -18.90 4.73 5.65
CA THR A 198 -19.56 4.48 4.37
C THR A 198 -18.48 4.40 3.28
N THR A 199 -18.50 3.36 2.44
CA THR A 199 -17.56 3.21 1.31
C THR A 199 -18.33 3.16 -0.01
N VAL A 200 -17.86 3.93 -1.00
CA VAL A 200 -18.44 4.01 -2.34
C VAL A 200 -17.44 3.52 -3.38
N ASP A 201 -17.84 2.59 -4.23
CA ASP A 201 -17.07 2.12 -5.40
C ASP A 201 -18.06 1.62 -6.47
N ASP A 202 -17.67 1.61 -7.74
CA ASP A 202 -18.50 1.05 -8.82
C ASP A 202 -18.32 -0.48 -8.99
N GLN A 203 -17.48 -1.12 -8.17
CA GLN A 203 -17.19 -2.56 -8.21
C GLN A 203 -17.80 -3.27 -6.99
N PRO A 204 -18.92 -4.01 -7.15
CA PRO A 204 -19.58 -4.70 -6.03
C PRO A 204 -18.67 -5.69 -5.27
N ASP A 205 -17.79 -6.39 -6.00
CA ASP A 205 -16.87 -7.36 -5.39
C ASP A 205 -15.89 -6.71 -4.40
N ARG A 206 -15.44 -5.49 -4.68
CA ARG A 206 -14.60 -4.72 -3.76
C ARG A 206 -15.35 -4.26 -2.52
N LEU A 207 -16.63 -3.93 -2.69
CA LEU A 207 -17.49 -3.52 -1.58
C LEU A 207 -17.86 -4.71 -0.68
N ALA A 208 -17.93 -5.92 -1.23
CA ALA A 208 -18.05 -7.13 -0.42
C ALA A 208 -16.84 -7.27 0.53
N VAL A 209 -15.62 -7.00 0.03
CA VAL A 209 -14.41 -6.97 0.87
C VAL A 209 -14.49 -5.85 1.93
N ALA A 210 -15.02 -4.67 1.58
CA ALA A 210 -15.20 -3.59 2.56
C ALA A 210 -16.15 -4.02 3.69
N ALA A 211 -17.23 -4.72 3.39
CA ALA A 211 -18.15 -5.27 4.40
C ALA A 211 -17.46 -6.30 5.31
N GLU A 212 -16.64 -7.20 4.75
CA GLU A 212 -15.81 -8.15 5.54
C GLU A 212 -14.84 -7.42 6.49
N LEU A 213 -14.38 -6.23 6.12
CA LEU A 213 -13.51 -5.38 6.95
C LEU A 213 -14.27 -4.56 8.01
N GLY A 214 -15.60 -4.73 8.11
CA GLY A 214 -16.44 -4.09 9.12
C GLY A 214 -16.95 -2.70 8.74
N VAL A 215 -16.91 -2.34 7.46
CA VAL A 215 -17.51 -1.10 6.96
C VAL A 215 -19.03 -1.15 7.17
N THR A 216 -19.58 -0.06 7.72
CA THR A 216 -21.00 -0.01 8.12
C THR A 216 -21.93 0.02 6.91
N ASN A 217 -21.59 0.84 5.90
CA ASN A 217 -22.40 1.03 4.72
C ASN A 217 -21.55 0.91 3.45
N THR A 218 -22.08 0.23 2.44
CA THR A 218 -21.43 0.10 1.12
C THR A 218 -22.39 0.54 0.02
N VAL A 219 -21.91 1.33 -0.94
CA VAL A 219 -22.70 1.87 -2.05
C VAL A 219 -22.05 1.52 -3.38
N ALA A 220 -22.69 0.61 -4.14
CA ALA A 220 -22.18 0.08 -5.39
C ALA A 220 -22.61 0.92 -6.58
N GLU A 221 -22.12 2.16 -6.64
CA GLU A 221 -22.47 3.12 -7.69
C GLU A 221 -21.30 4.06 -7.98
N ARG A 222 -21.24 4.53 -9.22
CA ARG A 222 -20.34 5.61 -9.59
C ARG A 222 -20.89 6.94 -9.11
N LEU A 223 -20.03 7.79 -8.55
CA LEU A 223 -20.45 9.12 -8.07
C LEU A 223 -21.08 9.94 -9.20
N SER A 224 -22.27 10.45 -8.94
CA SER A 224 -23.05 11.40 -9.77
C SER A 224 -23.66 12.46 -8.86
N ALA A 225 -24.20 13.53 -9.42
CA ALA A 225 -24.86 14.59 -8.64
C ALA A 225 -25.99 14.00 -7.76
N GLU A 226 -26.81 13.09 -8.32
CA GLU A 226 -27.90 12.45 -7.61
C GLU A 226 -27.40 11.58 -6.46
N LEU A 227 -26.26 10.86 -6.67
CA LEU A 227 -25.66 10.04 -5.62
C LEU A 227 -25.07 10.92 -4.50
N LEU A 228 -24.47 12.06 -4.82
CA LEU A 228 -23.96 13.01 -3.80
C LEU A 228 -25.08 13.51 -2.88
N GLU A 229 -26.24 13.85 -3.43
CA GLU A 229 -27.42 14.24 -2.63
C GLU A 229 -27.90 13.07 -1.76
N ARG A 230 -28.03 11.89 -2.34
CA ARG A 230 -28.48 10.69 -1.61
C ARG A 230 -27.51 10.28 -0.51
N LEU A 231 -26.21 10.36 -0.72
CA LEU A 231 -25.21 10.07 0.31
C LEU A 231 -25.34 11.01 1.52
N ARG A 232 -25.58 12.30 1.29
CA ARG A 232 -25.86 13.24 2.38
C ARG A 232 -27.17 12.91 3.10
N ASP A 233 -28.21 12.64 2.33
CA ASP A 233 -29.57 12.44 2.85
C ASP A 233 -29.71 11.18 3.69
N GLU A 234 -29.09 10.08 3.26
CA GLU A 234 -29.26 8.77 3.87
C GLU A 234 -28.22 8.45 4.95
N TYR A 235 -26.98 8.96 4.81
CA TYR A 235 -25.86 8.51 5.65
C TYR A 235 -25.30 9.60 6.58
N THR A 236 -25.88 10.81 6.57
CA THR A 236 -25.36 11.87 7.43
C THR A 236 -26.45 12.56 8.26
N PRO A 237 -26.15 12.99 9.51
CA PRO A 237 -27.08 13.73 10.32
C PRO A 237 -27.48 15.06 9.66
N HIS A 238 -28.78 15.36 9.71
CA HIS A 238 -29.33 16.61 9.19
C HIS A 238 -29.03 16.91 7.72
N LYS A 239 -28.58 15.90 6.95
CA LYS A 239 -28.21 16.02 5.53
C LYS A 239 -27.05 17.00 5.26
N LEU A 240 -26.19 17.21 6.24
CA LEU A 240 -25.12 18.22 6.18
C LEU A 240 -23.86 17.75 5.46
N GLY A 241 -23.65 16.44 5.33
CA GLY A 241 -22.43 15.82 4.83
C GLY A 241 -21.66 15.06 5.91
N PHE A 242 -20.56 14.45 5.52
CA PHE A 242 -19.72 13.61 6.38
C PHE A 242 -18.79 14.44 7.25
N ASP A 243 -18.43 13.95 8.42
CA ASP A 243 -17.42 14.55 9.30
C ASP A 243 -16.04 14.54 8.67
N CYS A 244 -15.72 13.43 8.00
CA CYS A 244 -14.49 13.25 7.26
C CYS A 244 -14.75 12.52 5.93
N VAL A 245 -14.13 13.00 4.85
CA VAL A 245 -14.16 12.32 3.54
C VAL A 245 -12.74 11.97 3.13
N ILE A 246 -12.48 10.69 2.84
CA ILE A 246 -11.18 10.21 2.35
C ILE A 246 -11.33 9.81 0.89
N GLU A 247 -10.63 10.49 0.01
CA GLU A 247 -10.61 10.16 -1.42
C GLU A 247 -9.43 9.27 -1.74
N ALA A 248 -9.68 8.05 -2.25
CA ALA A 248 -8.68 7.01 -2.50
C ALA A 248 -8.64 6.52 -3.98
N VAL A 249 -9.27 7.25 -4.91
CA VAL A 249 -9.30 6.93 -6.35
C VAL A 249 -8.19 7.64 -7.11
N GLY A 250 -7.97 8.94 -6.83
CA GLY A 250 -6.96 9.76 -7.48
C GLY A 250 -7.38 10.34 -8.82
N LYS A 251 -8.59 10.87 -8.91
CA LYS A 251 -9.10 11.62 -10.07
C LYS A 251 -9.52 13.02 -9.63
N ALA A 252 -9.31 14.04 -10.48
CA ALA A 252 -9.72 15.42 -10.18
C ALA A 252 -11.23 15.53 -9.92
N GLU A 253 -12.05 14.75 -10.62
CA GLU A 253 -13.49 14.69 -10.43
C GLU A 253 -13.85 14.20 -9.01
N THR A 254 -13.28 13.08 -8.57
CA THR A 254 -13.53 12.53 -7.23
C THR A 254 -12.95 13.40 -6.11
N TRP A 255 -11.86 14.14 -6.39
CA TRP A 255 -11.36 15.15 -5.46
C TRP A 255 -12.37 16.28 -5.24
N ASN A 256 -12.97 16.81 -6.31
CA ASN A 256 -14.01 17.84 -6.21
C ASN A 256 -15.24 17.31 -5.45
N GLN A 257 -15.70 16.11 -5.80
CA GLN A 257 -16.83 15.45 -5.15
C GLN A 257 -16.59 15.18 -3.65
N ALA A 258 -15.36 14.85 -3.28
CA ALA A 258 -15.00 14.68 -1.86
C ALA A 258 -15.18 15.97 -1.06
N VAL A 259 -14.78 17.12 -1.64
CA VAL A 259 -14.99 18.42 -1.00
C VAL A 259 -16.49 18.78 -0.91
N GLU A 260 -17.30 18.37 -1.88
CA GLU A 260 -18.75 18.61 -1.84
C GLU A 260 -19.47 17.80 -0.77
N LEU A 261 -18.97 16.60 -0.41
CA LEU A 261 -19.62 15.67 0.51
C LEU A 261 -19.30 15.92 1.99
N VAL A 262 -18.31 16.75 2.29
CA VAL A 262 -17.96 17.07 3.67
C VAL A 262 -18.92 18.13 4.24
N ARG A 263 -19.27 18.01 5.53
CA ARG A 263 -20.09 19.02 6.24
C ARG A 263 -19.31 20.29 6.57
N PRO A 264 -19.97 21.39 6.91
CA PRO A 264 -19.30 22.53 7.54
C PRO A 264 -18.49 22.10 8.79
N GLY A 265 -17.28 22.64 8.93
CA GLY A 265 -16.32 22.26 9.98
C GLY A 265 -15.72 20.87 9.82
N GLY A 266 -15.93 20.19 8.68
CA GLY A 266 -15.42 18.85 8.42
C GLY A 266 -14.06 18.84 7.72
N ARG A 267 -13.56 17.63 7.45
CA ARG A 267 -12.22 17.38 6.91
C ARG A 267 -12.26 16.52 5.67
N VAL A 268 -11.41 16.84 4.70
CA VAL A 268 -11.20 16.03 3.49
C VAL A 268 -9.75 15.59 3.42
N ASN A 269 -9.49 14.29 3.21
CA ASN A 269 -8.16 13.79 2.86
C ASN A 269 -8.11 13.37 1.39
N LEU A 270 -7.37 14.10 0.59
CA LEU A 270 -7.08 13.81 -0.80
C LEU A 270 -5.89 12.84 -0.87
N PHE A 271 -6.14 11.57 -0.58
CA PHE A 271 -5.14 10.52 -0.48
C PHE A 271 -4.75 9.94 -1.85
N GLY A 272 -5.70 9.76 -2.73
CA GLY A 272 -5.47 9.26 -4.09
C GLY A 272 -4.73 10.27 -4.94
N GLY A 273 -3.49 9.96 -5.36
CA GLY A 273 -2.68 10.84 -6.20
C GLY A 273 -3.21 10.98 -7.62
N CYS A 274 -3.48 12.20 -8.06
CA CYS A 274 -3.92 12.54 -9.42
C CYS A 274 -2.76 12.61 -10.42
N PRO A 275 -3.03 12.48 -11.74
CA PRO A 275 -2.06 12.75 -12.79
C PRO A 275 -1.50 14.18 -12.73
N ARG A 276 -0.24 14.36 -13.17
CA ARG A 276 0.38 15.69 -13.23
C ARG A 276 -0.43 16.64 -14.12
N GLY A 277 -0.57 17.88 -13.67
CA GLY A 277 -1.30 18.93 -14.42
C GLY A 277 -2.81 18.93 -14.21
N THR A 278 -3.33 18.08 -13.31
CA THR A 278 -4.73 18.19 -12.87
C THR A 278 -4.90 19.26 -11.78
N GLU A 279 -6.09 19.83 -11.67
CA GLU A 279 -6.42 20.90 -10.74
C GLU A 279 -7.60 20.50 -9.86
N LEU A 280 -7.57 20.91 -8.59
CA LEU A 280 -8.71 20.91 -7.69
C LEU A 280 -9.43 22.27 -7.81
N ARG A 281 -10.75 22.24 -8.02
CA ARG A 281 -11.58 23.45 -8.04
C ARG A 281 -12.50 23.48 -6.81
N VAL A 282 -12.31 24.45 -5.96
CA VAL A 282 -13.07 24.60 -4.73
C VAL A 282 -13.78 25.95 -4.73
N ASP A 283 -15.07 25.97 -4.37
CA ASP A 283 -15.79 27.20 -4.08
C ASP A 283 -15.18 27.85 -2.83
N THR A 284 -14.62 29.05 -3.01
CA THR A 284 -13.96 29.80 -1.93
C THR A 284 -14.92 30.24 -0.84
N THR A 285 -16.20 30.48 -1.17
CA THR A 285 -17.24 30.80 -0.20
C THR A 285 -17.45 29.60 0.73
N ARG A 286 -17.61 28.42 0.15
CA ARG A 286 -17.78 27.21 0.92
C ARG A 286 -16.54 26.87 1.74
N LEU A 287 -15.35 26.93 1.13
CA LEU A 287 -14.11 26.66 1.84
C LEU A 287 -13.94 27.53 3.08
N HIS A 288 -14.22 28.85 2.93
CA HIS A 288 -13.99 29.84 3.98
C HIS A 288 -15.11 29.86 5.04
N TYR A 289 -16.38 29.97 4.61
CA TYR A 289 -17.49 30.14 5.55
C TYR A 289 -18.01 28.86 6.17
N ASP A 290 -17.76 27.70 5.51
CA ASP A 290 -18.03 26.39 6.08
C ASP A 290 -16.81 25.84 6.85
N GLU A 291 -15.69 26.57 6.94
CA GLU A 291 -14.46 26.17 7.66
C GLU A 291 -13.97 24.76 7.28
N ILE A 292 -13.98 24.42 5.99
CA ILE A 292 -13.55 23.10 5.52
C ILE A 292 -12.04 22.98 5.58
N SER A 293 -11.52 21.90 6.17
CA SER A 293 -10.11 21.57 6.16
C SER A 293 -9.78 20.55 5.07
N ILE A 294 -8.83 20.89 4.19
CA ILE A 294 -8.35 19.98 3.13
C ILE A 294 -6.94 19.51 3.45
N TYR A 295 -6.77 18.21 3.53
CA TYR A 295 -5.50 17.52 3.76
C TYR A 295 -5.08 16.75 2.51
N ALA A 296 -3.78 16.50 2.39
CA ALA A 296 -3.22 15.56 1.43
C ALA A 296 -2.18 14.70 2.14
N SER A 297 -2.29 13.39 2.01
CA SER A 297 -1.35 12.45 2.61
C SER A 297 -0.47 11.83 1.55
N PHE A 298 0.82 11.84 1.80
CA PHE A 298 1.81 11.25 0.90
C PHE A 298 2.73 10.32 1.67
N HIS A 299 2.82 9.08 1.18
CA HIS A 299 3.77 8.09 1.63
C HIS A 299 3.57 7.67 3.10
N HIS A 300 4.52 6.95 3.67
CA HIS A 300 4.56 6.51 5.08
C HIS A 300 5.68 7.21 5.86
N THR A 301 5.73 6.96 7.15
CA THR A 301 6.83 7.36 8.03
C THR A 301 7.36 6.12 8.77
N PRO A 302 8.58 6.14 9.35
CA PRO A 302 9.06 5.03 10.17
C PRO A 302 8.13 4.69 11.34
N GLU A 303 7.43 5.66 11.90
CA GLU A 303 6.44 5.42 12.95
C GLU A 303 5.22 4.65 12.43
N THR A 304 4.67 5.06 11.28
CA THR A 304 3.49 4.37 10.71
C THR A 304 3.83 2.97 10.19
N VAL A 305 5.08 2.69 9.81
CA VAL A 305 5.55 1.34 9.46
C VAL A 305 5.49 0.41 10.69
N ARG A 306 5.93 0.87 11.87
CA ARG A 306 5.84 0.09 13.11
C ARG A 306 4.38 -0.19 13.49
N LYS A 307 3.52 0.84 13.44
CA LYS A 307 2.07 0.69 13.70
C LYS A 307 1.40 -0.28 12.73
N ALA A 308 1.77 -0.25 11.47
CA ALA A 308 1.23 -1.17 10.46
C ALA A 308 1.58 -2.63 10.78
N LEU A 309 2.82 -2.92 11.19
CA LEU A 309 3.18 -4.27 11.63
C LEU A 309 2.37 -4.70 12.86
N GLU A 310 2.14 -3.82 13.82
CA GLU A 310 1.33 -4.11 15.01
C GLU A 310 -0.11 -4.46 14.62
N PHE A 311 -0.76 -3.67 13.76
CA PHE A 311 -2.12 -3.94 13.28
C PHE A 311 -2.24 -5.30 12.57
N ILE A 312 -1.21 -5.70 11.81
CA ILE A 312 -1.19 -6.99 11.13
C ILE A 312 -0.93 -8.13 12.12
N ALA A 313 0.08 -8.00 12.98
CA ALA A 313 0.47 -9.03 13.94
C ALA A 313 -0.64 -9.32 14.97
N THR A 314 -1.42 -8.31 15.34
CA THR A 314 -2.58 -8.45 16.23
C THR A 314 -3.88 -8.80 15.52
N SER A 315 -3.84 -9.00 14.19
CA SER A 315 -5.01 -9.28 13.34
C SER A 315 -6.12 -8.21 13.40
N GLN A 316 -5.83 -7.00 13.86
CA GLN A 316 -6.76 -5.87 13.79
C GLN A 316 -7.05 -5.50 12.34
N VAL A 317 -6.06 -5.63 11.46
CA VAL A 317 -6.24 -5.62 10.00
C VAL A 317 -6.12 -7.06 9.51
N PRO A 318 -7.22 -7.71 9.07
CA PRO A 318 -7.21 -9.10 8.60
C PRO A 318 -6.58 -9.15 7.20
N ALA A 319 -5.27 -9.38 7.15
CA ALA A 319 -4.48 -9.25 5.91
C ALA A 319 -4.98 -10.14 4.76
N PHE A 320 -5.47 -11.36 5.02
CA PHE A 320 -5.98 -12.26 3.97
C PHE A 320 -7.38 -11.90 3.46
N THR A 321 -8.08 -10.96 4.08
CA THR A 321 -9.23 -10.32 3.45
C THR A 321 -8.80 -9.42 2.29
N LEU A 322 -7.57 -8.89 2.33
CA LEU A 322 -6.98 -8.04 1.28
C LEU A 322 -6.11 -8.83 0.29
N VAL A 323 -5.28 -9.76 0.79
CA VAL A 323 -4.40 -10.62 -0.02
C VAL A 323 -5.14 -11.93 -0.29
N ARG A 324 -5.79 -12.04 -1.44
CA ARG A 324 -6.76 -13.12 -1.69
C ARG A 324 -6.24 -14.26 -2.54
N GLU A 325 -5.09 -14.10 -3.18
CA GLU A 325 -4.46 -15.17 -3.95
C GLU A 325 -2.93 -15.09 -3.93
N GLY A 326 -2.30 -16.24 -4.16
CA GLY A 326 -0.86 -16.37 -4.39
C GLY A 326 -0.57 -16.87 -5.79
N ARG A 327 0.36 -16.22 -6.49
CA ARG A 327 0.82 -16.57 -7.83
C ARG A 327 2.33 -16.69 -7.88
N SER A 328 2.85 -17.42 -8.84
CA SER A 328 4.29 -17.53 -9.00
C SER A 328 4.93 -16.24 -9.54
N LEU A 329 6.24 -16.12 -9.39
CA LEU A 329 6.99 -15.00 -9.98
C LEU A 329 6.85 -14.97 -11.53
N GLN A 330 6.72 -16.14 -12.16
CA GLN A 330 6.54 -16.25 -13.63
C GLN A 330 5.21 -15.70 -14.11
N ASP A 331 4.18 -15.73 -13.26
CA ASP A 331 2.82 -15.30 -13.61
C ASP A 331 2.63 -13.77 -13.45
N LEU A 332 3.62 -13.04 -12.92
CA LEU A 332 3.50 -11.59 -12.68
C LEU A 332 3.06 -10.80 -13.93
N PRO A 333 3.57 -11.04 -15.16
CA PRO A 333 3.09 -10.31 -16.34
C PRO A 333 1.59 -10.50 -16.59
N GLU A 334 1.05 -11.71 -16.36
CA GLU A 334 -0.38 -12.01 -16.46
C GLU A 334 -1.18 -11.28 -15.38
N VAL A 335 -0.71 -11.34 -14.13
CA VAL A 335 -1.33 -10.63 -12.99
C VAL A 335 -1.43 -9.12 -13.26
N LEU A 336 -0.40 -8.50 -13.84
CA LEU A 336 -0.45 -7.09 -14.22
C LEU A 336 -1.51 -6.79 -15.29
N GLN A 337 -1.74 -7.71 -16.24
CA GLN A 337 -2.82 -7.59 -17.22
C GLN A 337 -4.20 -7.77 -16.56
N GLU A 338 -4.34 -8.71 -15.62
CA GLU A 338 -5.57 -8.88 -14.83
C GLU A 338 -5.88 -7.63 -14.00
N MET A 339 -4.86 -7.03 -13.36
CA MET A 339 -5.00 -5.75 -12.65
C MET A 339 -5.47 -4.63 -13.58
N ARG A 340 -4.89 -4.54 -14.79
CA ARG A 340 -5.31 -3.58 -15.83
C ARG A 340 -6.77 -3.77 -16.24
N ALA A 341 -7.20 -5.01 -16.35
CA ALA A 341 -8.58 -5.38 -16.70
C ALA A 341 -9.57 -5.23 -15.54
N GLY A 342 -9.10 -4.89 -14.32
CA GLY A 342 -9.92 -4.81 -13.11
C GLY A 342 -10.41 -6.17 -12.59
N LYS A 343 -9.76 -7.26 -13.01
CA LYS A 343 -10.12 -8.65 -12.66
C LYS A 343 -9.31 -9.22 -11.48
N ALA A 344 -8.16 -8.61 -11.18
CA ALA A 344 -7.33 -9.04 -10.05
C ALA A 344 -8.02 -8.72 -8.71
N PRO A 345 -7.80 -9.54 -7.67
CA PRO A 345 -8.24 -9.24 -6.31
C PRO A 345 -7.55 -7.96 -5.78
N PRO A 346 -7.95 -7.43 -4.61
CA PRO A 346 -7.33 -6.23 -4.05
C PRO A 346 -5.80 -6.32 -4.01
N LYS A 347 -5.25 -7.47 -3.57
CA LYS A 347 -3.83 -7.78 -3.67
C LYS A 347 -3.59 -9.24 -4.00
N THR A 348 -2.59 -9.49 -4.83
CA THR A 348 -2.05 -10.80 -5.16
C THR A 348 -0.66 -10.93 -4.53
N ALA A 349 -0.39 -12.03 -3.84
CA ALA A 349 0.94 -12.38 -3.37
C ALA A 349 1.75 -13.05 -4.49
N ILE A 350 2.89 -12.49 -4.81
CA ILE A 350 3.87 -13.07 -5.74
C ILE A 350 4.89 -13.85 -4.91
N LEU A 351 4.93 -15.16 -5.14
CA LEU A 351 5.66 -16.13 -4.35
C LEU A 351 6.79 -16.75 -5.20
N PRO A 352 8.06 -16.35 -5.02
CA PRO A 352 9.15 -16.81 -5.88
C PRO A 352 9.38 -18.34 -5.86
N LYS A 353 8.99 -19.02 -4.78
CA LYS A 353 9.09 -20.49 -4.66
C LYS A 353 7.89 -21.25 -5.21
N LEU A 354 6.81 -20.57 -5.55
CA LEU A 354 5.63 -21.23 -6.12
C LEU A 354 5.92 -21.63 -7.56
N PRO A 355 5.58 -22.88 -7.98
CA PRO A 355 5.73 -23.29 -9.37
C PRO A 355 4.88 -22.44 -10.33
N ALA A 356 5.36 -22.26 -11.55
CA ALA A 356 4.65 -21.57 -12.61
C ALA A 356 3.24 -22.14 -12.82
N GLY A 357 2.24 -21.26 -12.97
CA GLY A 357 0.86 -21.63 -13.19
C GLY A 357 0.12 -22.16 -11.95
N ALA A 358 0.80 -22.26 -10.79
CA ALA A 358 0.14 -22.58 -9.54
C ALA A 358 -0.53 -21.31 -8.96
N CYS A 359 -1.74 -21.48 -8.46
CA CYS A 359 -2.52 -20.44 -7.80
C CYS A 359 -2.94 -20.94 -6.42
N LEU A 360 -2.68 -20.14 -5.38
CA LEU A 360 -3.10 -20.41 -4.00
C LEU A 360 -4.23 -19.48 -3.60
N SER A 361 -5.25 -20.01 -2.95
CA SER A 361 -6.30 -19.24 -2.28
C SER A 361 -5.74 -18.55 -1.01
N ALA A 362 -6.52 -17.64 -0.43
CA ALA A 362 -6.18 -17.00 0.85
C ALA A 362 -5.93 -18.01 1.99
N GLU A 363 -6.72 -19.10 2.03
CA GLU A 363 -6.59 -20.17 3.03
C GLU A 363 -5.28 -20.96 2.82
N GLU A 364 -4.95 -21.27 1.57
CA GLU A 364 -3.70 -21.97 1.24
C GLU A 364 -2.46 -21.11 1.47
N LEU A 365 -2.58 -19.78 1.29
CA LEU A 365 -1.51 -18.82 1.63
C LEU A 365 -1.17 -18.81 3.12
N GLU A 366 -2.16 -19.02 4.00
CA GLU A 366 -1.93 -19.07 5.45
C GLU A 366 -1.06 -20.26 5.85
N ALA A 367 -1.20 -21.38 5.14
CA ALA A 367 -0.42 -22.60 5.34
C ALA A 367 0.89 -22.62 4.55
N PHE A 368 1.08 -21.70 3.61
CA PHE A 368 2.25 -21.67 2.73
C PHE A 368 3.48 -21.14 3.49
N VAL A 369 4.43 -22.04 3.71
CA VAL A 369 5.75 -21.68 4.26
C VAL A 369 6.70 -21.50 3.08
N GLY A 370 7.10 -20.25 2.83
CA GLY A 370 7.97 -19.84 1.73
C GLY A 370 9.40 -20.37 1.75
#